data_440db869c62c1f9938f0b9c5ef1b0092
#
_entry.id   440db869c62c1f9938f0b9c5ef1b0092
#
_cell.length_a   1.000
_cell.length_b   1.000
_cell.length_c   1.000
_cell.angle_alpha   90.00
_cell.angle_beta   90.00
_cell.angle_gamma   90.00
#
_symmetry.space_group_name_H-M   'P 1'
#
loop_
_entity.id
_entity.type
_entity.pdbx_description
1 polymer ?
#
loop_
_entity_poly.entity_id
_entity_poly.type
_entity_poly.pdbx_seq_one_letter_code
_entity_poly.pdbx_strand_id
1 'polypeptide(L)'
;MKLPHPAALQTQAEALFSPLLSALEQREDLALASLAPSRTALFVVDMVNGFAVEGAMASPRVGLMAGPIAALVRRCREAGIQVVAFADTHAPDSIELESYPPHCLAGTQEARLCQEIEEAGPDTVIEKNSTNGF
;
A
#
# COMPACT_ATOMS: atom_id res chain seq x y z
N MET A 1 29.07 -4.59 -21.77
CA MET A 1 28.43 -5.77 -21.17
C MET A 1 27.30 -6.20 -22.08
N LYS A 2 27.33 -7.41 -22.64
CA LYS A 2 26.22 -7.91 -23.49
C LYS A 2 25.08 -8.36 -22.58
N LEU A 3 23.88 -7.86 -22.81
CA LEU A 3 22.69 -8.34 -22.12
C LEU A 3 22.44 -9.81 -22.48
N PRO A 4 22.00 -10.67 -21.56
CA PRO A 4 21.65 -12.06 -21.84
C PRO A 4 20.49 -12.12 -22.83
N HIS A 5 20.39 -13.23 -23.57
CA HIS A 5 19.31 -13.45 -24.51
C HIS A 5 17.96 -13.46 -23.77
N PRO A 6 16.86 -12.87 -24.34
CA PRO A 6 15.57 -12.79 -23.68
C PRO A 6 15.05 -14.12 -23.10
N ALA A 7 15.22 -15.24 -23.82
CA ALA A 7 14.82 -16.56 -23.33
C ALA A 7 15.60 -17.01 -22.07
N ALA A 8 16.88 -16.65 -21.99
CA ALA A 8 17.70 -16.96 -20.79
C ALA A 8 17.25 -16.11 -19.59
N LEU A 9 16.87 -14.85 -19.81
CA LEU A 9 16.32 -13.99 -18.77
C LEU A 9 14.98 -14.52 -18.25
N GLN A 10 14.11 -14.99 -19.15
CA GLN A 10 12.83 -15.58 -18.79
C GLN A 10 13.01 -16.83 -17.92
N THR A 11 13.86 -17.76 -18.33
CA THR A 11 14.17 -18.98 -17.55
C THR A 11 14.74 -18.63 -16.16
N GLN A 12 15.63 -17.64 -16.07
CA GLN A 12 16.18 -17.19 -14.79
C GLN A 12 15.11 -16.55 -13.92
N ALA A 13 14.22 -15.74 -14.50
CA ALA A 13 13.10 -15.14 -13.76
C ALA A 13 12.13 -16.22 -13.24
N GLU A 14 11.77 -17.19 -14.06
CA GLU A 14 10.91 -18.31 -13.65
C GLU A 14 11.55 -19.13 -12.51
N ALA A 15 12.85 -19.44 -12.62
CA ALA A 15 13.56 -20.15 -11.54
C ALA A 15 13.62 -19.38 -10.23
N LEU A 16 13.70 -18.04 -10.30
CA LEU A 16 13.69 -17.17 -9.12
C LEU A 16 12.31 -17.04 -8.49
N PHE A 17 11.26 -16.87 -9.30
CA PHE A 17 9.92 -16.56 -8.81
C PHE A 17 9.08 -17.79 -8.48
N SER A 18 9.31 -18.96 -9.14
CA SER A 18 8.53 -20.16 -8.86
C SER A 18 8.55 -20.61 -7.40
N PRO A 19 9.68 -20.61 -6.68
CA PRO A 19 9.70 -20.96 -5.26
C PRO A 19 8.90 -19.98 -4.39
N LEU A 20 8.93 -18.67 -4.74
CA LEU A 20 8.17 -17.64 -4.03
C LEU A 20 6.67 -17.82 -4.25
N LEU A 21 6.24 -18.08 -5.49
CA LEU A 21 4.83 -18.34 -5.82
C LEU A 21 4.34 -19.58 -5.09
N SER A 22 5.11 -20.69 -5.11
CA SER A 22 4.75 -21.91 -4.38
C SER A 22 4.64 -21.68 -2.87
N ALA A 23 5.52 -20.87 -2.29
CA ALA A 23 5.44 -20.52 -0.87
C ALA A 23 4.21 -19.68 -0.55
N LEU A 24 3.81 -18.79 -1.46
CA LEU A 24 2.58 -17.99 -1.34
C LEU A 24 1.32 -18.86 -1.45
N GLU A 25 1.30 -19.82 -2.39
CA GLU A 25 0.18 -20.76 -2.57
C GLU A 25 -0.02 -21.70 -1.39
N GLN A 26 1.07 -22.09 -0.71
CA GLN A 26 1.05 -22.98 0.45
C GLN A 26 0.75 -22.25 1.78
N ARG A 27 0.63 -20.92 1.75
CA ARG A 27 0.37 -20.16 2.97
C ARG A 27 -1.07 -20.36 3.43
N GLU A 28 -1.24 -20.66 4.70
CA GLU A 28 -2.57 -20.71 5.33
C GLU A 28 -3.20 -19.30 5.41
N ASP A 29 -4.49 -19.24 5.17
CA ASP A 29 -5.26 -18.01 5.36
C ASP A 29 -5.35 -17.67 6.84
N LEU A 30 -5.07 -16.41 7.17
CA LEU A 30 -5.24 -15.90 8.53
C LEU A 30 -6.73 -15.55 8.76
N ALA A 31 -7.39 -16.31 9.62
CA ALA A 31 -8.76 -15.99 10.01
C ALA A 31 -8.77 -14.80 10.99
N LEU A 32 -9.50 -13.74 10.67
CA LEU A 32 -9.61 -12.57 11.57
C LEU A 32 -10.15 -12.96 12.96
N ALA A 33 -11.05 -13.95 13.01
CA ALA A 33 -11.61 -14.46 14.27
C ALA A 33 -10.57 -15.11 15.20
N SER A 34 -9.39 -15.50 14.70
CA SER A 34 -8.29 -16.02 15.51
C SER A 34 -7.42 -14.96 16.15
N LEU A 35 -7.62 -13.69 15.77
CA LEU A 35 -6.86 -12.57 16.29
C LEU A 35 -7.50 -11.98 17.54
N ALA A 36 -6.69 -11.57 18.52
CA ALA A 36 -7.15 -10.81 19.67
C ALA A 36 -7.27 -9.33 19.29
N PRO A 37 -8.47 -8.73 19.21
CA PRO A 37 -8.64 -7.36 18.75
C PRO A 37 -7.82 -6.35 19.56
N SER A 38 -7.73 -6.53 20.89
CA SER A 38 -6.97 -5.64 21.79
C SER A 38 -5.43 -5.71 21.59
N ARG A 39 -4.93 -6.62 20.76
CA ARG A 39 -3.50 -6.83 20.49
C ARG A 39 -3.19 -6.79 19.00
N THR A 40 -4.15 -6.40 18.19
CA THR A 40 -4.03 -6.40 16.73
C THR A 40 -4.44 -5.05 16.19
N ALA A 41 -3.70 -4.57 15.20
CA ALA A 41 -4.09 -3.41 14.40
C ALA A 41 -3.84 -3.70 12.92
N LEU A 42 -4.69 -3.17 12.06
CA LEU A 42 -4.46 -3.13 10.62
C LEU A 42 -3.83 -1.78 10.26
N PHE A 43 -2.69 -1.80 9.60
CA PHE A 43 -2.07 -0.62 9.01
C PHE A 43 -2.31 -0.60 7.50
N VAL A 44 -2.93 0.46 7.02
CA VAL A 44 -3.12 0.76 5.59
C VAL A 44 -2.12 1.85 5.24
N VAL A 45 -1.12 1.50 4.43
CA VAL A 45 0.00 2.40 4.15
C VAL A 45 -0.08 2.87 2.71
N ASP A 46 -0.01 4.19 2.52
CA ASP A 46 0.12 4.87 1.23
C ASP A 46 -1.01 4.60 0.22
N MET A 47 -2.22 4.30 0.70
CA MET A 47 -3.40 4.21 -0.16
C MET A 47 -4.01 5.60 -0.38
N VAL A 48 -3.22 6.48 -0.96
CA VAL A 48 -3.57 7.86 -1.33
C VAL A 48 -3.77 8.01 -2.84
N ASN A 49 -4.47 9.06 -3.26
CA ASN A 49 -4.74 9.30 -4.67
C ASN A 49 -3.46 9.45 -5.50
N GLY A 50 -2.41 10.05 -4.95
CA GLY A 50 -1.12 10.25 -5.62
C GLY A 50 -0.40 8.98 -6.04
N PHE A 51 -0.73 7.83 -5.43
CA PHE A 51 -0.21 6.52 -5.84
C PHE A 51 -1.24 5.65 -6.55
N ALA A 52 -2.53 5.84 -6.29
CA ALA A 52 -3.60 4.97 -6.80
C ALA A 52 -4.36 5.54 -7.99
N VAL A 53 -4.50 6.87 -8.09
CA VAL A 53 -5.46 7.52 -9.01
C VAL A 53 -4.77 8.46 -9.98
N GLU A 54 -4.01 9.45 -9.48
CA GLU A 54 -3.47 10.55 -10.29
C GLU A 54 -2.11 11.01 -9.76
N GLY A 55 -1.36 11.72 -10.57
CA GLY A 55 -0.06 12.28 -10.20
C GLY A 55 1.12 11.52 -10.79
N ALA A 56 2.32 12.04 -10.51
CA ALA A 56 3.57 11.58 -11.11
C ALA A 56 3.95 10.13 -10.70
N MET A 57 3.44 9.66 -9.56
CA MET A 57 3.73 8.34 -9.02
C MET A 57 2.53 7.39 -9.06
N ALA A 58 1.43 7.79 -9.67
CA ALA A 58 0.23 6.97 -9.76
C ALA A 58 0.45 5.69 -10.58
N SER A 59 -0.11 4.59 -10.09
CA SER A 59 -0.06 3.29 -10.76
C SER A 59 -1.42 2.60 -10.75
N PRO A 60 -1.92 2.14 -11.91
CA PRO A 60 -3.15 1.35 -11.98
C PRO A 60 -3.11 0.10 -11.09
N ARG A 61 -1.93 -0.48 -10.86
CA ARG A 61 -1.77 -1.64 -9.96
C ARG A 61 -2.08 -1.29 -8.51
N VAL A 62 -1.69 -0.09 -8.06
CA VAL A 62 -2.04 0.40 -6.73
C VAL A 62 -3.54 0.66 -6.66
N GLY A 63 -4.12 1.32 -7.67
CA GLY A 63 -5.56 1.57 -7.74
C GLY A 63 -6.41 0.30 -7.64
N LEU A 64 -5.99 -0.81 -8.30
CA LEU A 64 -6.68 -2.10 -8.20
C LEU A 64 -6.72 -2.68 -6.78
N MET A 65 -5.82 -2.26 -5.87
CA MET A 65 -5.79 -2.72 -4.49
C MET A 65 -6.77 -1.98 -3.58
N ALA A 66 -7.29 -0.82 -3.99
CA ALA A 66 -8.16 0.01 -3.16
C ALA A 66 -9.40 -0.75 -2.67
N GLY A 67 -10.13 -1.40 -3.59
CA GLY A 67 -11.33 -2.19 -3.26
C GLY A 67 -11.06 -3.35 -2.28
N PRO A 68 -10.11 -4.27 -2.56
CA PRO A 68 -9.72 -5.34 -1.65
C PRO A 68 -9.29 -4.84 -0.26
N ILE A 69 -8.49 -3.77 -0.20
CA ILE A 69 -8.03 -3.19 1.07
C ILE A 69 -9.23 -2.58 1.82
N ALA A 70 -10.10 -1.84 1.16
CA ALA A 70 -11.31 -1.28 1.77
C ALA A 70 -12.23 -2.38 2.36
N ALA A 71 -12.36 -3.52 1.68
CA ALA A 71 -13.08 -4.67 2.20
C ALA A 71 -12.43 -5.24 3.46
N LEU A 72 -11.09 -5.32 3.50
CA LEU A 72 -10.35 -5.76 4.69
C LEU A 72 -10.52 -4.78 5.84
N VAL A 73 -10.45 -3.46 5.60
CA VAL A 73 -10.71 -2.40 6.59
C VAL A 73 -12.06 -2.62 7.27
N ARG A 74 -13.14 -2.76 6.49
CA ARG A 74 -14.49 -2.98 7.04
C ARG A 74 -14.55 -4.23 7.92
N ARG A 75 -14.00 -5.36 7.43
CA ARG A 75 -13.96 -6.62 8.18
C ARG A 75 -13.17 -6.52 9.49
N CYS A 76 -12.05 -5.81 9.48
CA CYS A 76 -11.24 -5.58 10.70
C CYS A 76 -12.02 -4.75 11.72
N ARG A 77 -12.68 -3.67 11.27
CA ARG A 77 -13.51 -2.83 12.15
C ARG A 77 -14.70 -3.59 12.73
N GLU A 78 -15.39 -4.40 11.93
CA GLU A 78 -16.47 -5.29 12.39
C GLU A 78 -15.98 -6.29 13.44
N ALA A 79 -14.72 -6.75 13.33
CA ALA A 79 -14.07 -7.61 14.31
C ALA A 79 -13.52 -6.86 15.54
N GLY A 80 -13.67 -5.53 15.62
CA GLY A 80 -13.13 -4.70 16.70
C GLY A 80 -11.61 -4.49 16.64
N ILE A 81 -10.99 -4.78 15.50
CA ILE A 81 -9.56 -4.55 15.25
C ILE A 81 -9.38 -3.10 14.80
N GLN A 82 -8.49 -2.38 15.48
CA GLN A 82 -8.16 -1.00 15.15
C GLN A 82 -7.54 -0.88 13.77
N VAL A 83 -7.95 0.13 13.00
CA VAL A 83 -7.41 0.43 11.67
C VAL A 83 -6.76 1.80 11.66
N VAL A 84 -5.48 1.85 11.28
CA VAL A 84 -4.70 3.07 11.13
C VAL A 84 -4.26 3.22 9.68
N ALA A 85 -4.61 4.32 9.04
CA ALA A 85 -4.13 4.67 7.71
C ALA A 85 -2.96 5.65 7.81
N PHE A 86 -1.90 5.40 7.06
CA PHE A 86 -0.78 6.32 6.85
C PHE A 86 -0.93 6.95 5.47
N ALA A 87 -1.02 8.27 5.43
CA ALA A 87 -1.17 9.05 4.21
C ALA A 87 0.11 9.83 3.92
N ASP A 88 0.69 9.61 2.76
CA ASP A 88 1.84 10.38 2.30
C ASP A 88 1.39 11.83 2.06
N THR A 89 2.01 12.77 2.77
CA THR A 89 1.60 14.18 2.79
C THR A 89 2.85 15.06 2.93
N HIS A 90 3.46 15.40 1.80
CA HIS A 90 4.73 16.10 1.78
C HIS A 90 4.58 17.62 1.91
N ALA A 91 5.39 18.21 2.79
CA ALA A 91 5.63 19.65 2.76
C ALA A 91 6.36 20.02 1.45
N PRO A 92 6.18 21.25 0.92
CA PRO A 92 6.84 21.66 -0.32
C PRO A 92 8.38 21.62 -0.29
N ASP A 93 8.95 21.64 0.91
CA ASP A 93 10.39 21.57 1.19
C ASP A 93 10.82 20.19 1.74
N SER A 94 10.00 19.18 1.58
CA SER A 94 10.34 17.82 2.00
C SER A 94 11.60 17.32 1.29
N ILE A 95 12.54 16.76 2.05
CA ILE A 95 13.80 16.20 1.52
C ILE A 95 13.55 15.06 0.51
N GLU A 96 12.42 14.38 0.58
CA GLU A 96 12.08 13.31 -0.36
C GLU A 96 11.88 13.83 -1.79
N LEU A 97 11.47 15.08 -1.95
CA LEU A 97 11.30 15.71 -3.25
C LEU A 97 12.64 15.99 -3.97
N GLU A 98 13.77 15.83 -3.29
CA GLU A 98 15.10 15.81 -3.94
C GLU A 98 15.37 14.51 -4.71
N SER A 99 14.73 13.40 -4.30
CA SER A 99 14.95 12.07 -4.88
C SER A 99 13.79 11.56 -5.72
N TYR A 100 12.59 12.09 -5.48
CA TYR A 100 11.35 11.71 -6.17
C TYR A 100 10.70 12.92 -6.85
N PRO A 101 9.93 12.72 -7.93
CA PRO A 101 9.14 13.81 -8.49
C PRO A 101 8.16 14.35 -7.43
N PRO A 102 7.78 15.63 -7.49
CA PRO A 102 6.76 16.17 -6.60
C PRO A 102 5.50 15.28 -6.64
N HIS A 103 5.04 14.85 -5.48
CA HIS A 103 3.87 13.99 -5.30
C HIS A 103 3.27 14.20 -3.91
N CYS A 104 2.01 13.90 -3.74
CA CYS A 104 1.29 13.92 -2.46
C CYS A 104 1.55 15.20 -1.64
N LEU A 105 1.64 16.37 -2.29
CA LEU A 105 1.88 17.63 -1.58
C LEU A 105 0.70 17.95 -0.65
N ALA A 106 1.02 18.43 0.54
CA ALA A 106 0.05 18.81 1.56
C ALA A 106 -1.03 19.75 1.00
N GLY A 107 -2.31 19.44 1.29
CA GLY A 107 -3.46 20.19 0.83
C GLY A 107 -3.91 19.88 -0.61
N THR A 108 -3.24 19.00 -1.34
CA THR A 108 -3.67 18.56 -2.69
C THR A 108 -4.56 17.32 -2.63
N GLN A 109 -5.22 17.02 -3.75
CA GLN A 109 -6.02 15.77 -3.88
C GLN A 109 -5.12 14.52 -3.83
N GLU A 110 -3.89 14.61 -4.33
CA GLU A 110 -2.93 13.50 -4.30
C GLU A 110 -2.64 12.99 -2.88
N ALA A 111 -2.58 13.89 -1.88
CA ALA A 111 -2.31 13.54 -0.48
C ALA A 111 -3.52 12.94 0.26
N ARG A 112 -4.71 12.96 -0.34
CA ARG A 112 -5.91 12.39 0.28
C ARG A 112 -5.96 10.88 0.09
N LEU A 113 -6.53 10.18 1.07
CA LEU A 113 -6.84 8.75 0.92
C LEU A 113 -7.68 8.52 -0.35
N CYS A 114 -7.50 7.35 -0.98
CA CYS A 114 -8.40 6.90 -2.05
C CYS A 114 -9.83 6.85 -1.51
N GLN A 115 -10.80 7.16 -2.37
CA GLN A 115 -12.21 7.22 -1.99
C GLN A 115 -12.68 5.95 -1.27
N GLU A 116 -12.33 4.76 -1.78
CA GLU A 116 -12.73 3.49 -1.21
C GLU A 116 -12.20 3.29 0.23
N ILE A 117 -10.99 3.79 0.50
CA ILE A 117 -10.35 3.71 1.82
C ILE A 117 -10.99 4.72 2.77
N GLU A 118 -11.21 5.95 2.30
CA GLU A 118 -11.87 7.00 3.07
C GLU A 118 -13.29 6.56 3.49
N GLU A 119 -14.07 5.99 2.55
CA GLU A 119 -15.42 5.45 2.79
C GLU A 119 -15.42 4.20 3.70
N ALA A 120 -14.37 3.38 3.67
CA ALA A 120 -14.22 2.25 4.58
C ALA A 120 -13.98 2.70 6.03
N GLY A 121 -13.53 3.94 6.24
CA GLY A 121 -13.46 4.65 7.51
C GLY A 121 -12.39 4.10 8.45
N PRO A 122 -11.10 4.26 8.17
CA PRO A 122 -10.06 3.95 9.15
C PRO A 122 -10.29 4.75 10.45
N ASP A 123 -9.94 4.15 11.60
CA ASP A 123 -10.18 4.79 12.91
C ASP A 123 -9.23 5.97 13.15
N THR A 124 -8.07 5.96 12.51
CA THR A 124 -7.07 7.03 12.60
C THR A 124 -6.38 7.20 11.25
N VAL A 125 -6.14 8.44 10.87
CA VAL A 125 -5.29 8.78 9.71
C VAL A 125 -4.07 9.53 10.24
N ILE A 126 -2.88 9.05 9.86
CA ILE A 126 -1.60 9.67 10.20
C ILE A 126 -0.98 10.20 8.91
N GLU A 127 -0.83 11.49 8.81
CA GLU A 127 -0.09 12.13 7.73
C GLU A 127 1.42 11.98 8.00
N LYS A 128 2.18 11.54 6.99
CA LYS A 128 3.64 11.41 7.07
C LYS A 128 4.32 12.20 5.98
N ASN A 129 5.40 12.89 6.33
CA ASN A 129 6.21 13.72 5.43
C ASN A 129 7.47 13.00 4.94
N SER A 130 7.56 11.69 5.15
CA SER A 130 8.69 10.86 4.74
C SER A 130 8.27 9.42 4.52
N THR A 131 9.13 8.62 3.87
CA THR A 131 8.93 7.18 3.68
C THR A 131 8.71 6.46 5.01
N ASN A 132 9.33 6.92 6.10
CA ASN A 132 9.10 6.38 7.43
C ASN A 132 7.82 6.96 8.03
N GLY A 133 6.87 6.09 8.38
CA GLY A 133 5.60 6.45 9.01
C GLY A 133 5.66 6.63 10.54
N PHE A 134 6.84 6.48 11.16
CA PHE A 134 7.02 6.50 12.61
C PHE A 134 7.99 7.57 13.07
#